data_27995a17f12c458338135da1521d8b1b
#
_entry.id   27995a17f12c458338135da1521d8b1b
#
_cell.length_a   1.000
_cell.length_b   1.000
_cell.length_c   1.000
_cell.angle_alpha   90.00
_cell.angle_beta   90.00
_cell.angle_gamma   90.00
#
_symmetry.space_group_name_H-M   'P 1'
#
loop_
_entity.id
_entity.type
_entity.pdbx_description
1 polymer ?
#
loop_
_entity_poly.entity_id
_entity_poly.type
_entity_poly.pdbx_seq_one_letter_code
_entity_poly.pdbx_strand_id
1 'polypeptide(L)'
;ISLFGLIMALGIVVDDAIVVGEHSSYLKTKRKLNSTQAPVVAATRMSMPVISAMLTTVAAFIPLFMVKGVIGEIIAAIPWVVCAVLVASLIECFLVLPAHLAHFDKSNKEEGKFRLWFDQKFNSFQEGVFRKFVALTFNYRYVTFMVAVGMFVVSIGMMSGGRVLFSFFPTPEATACIPIGSKS
;
A
#
# COMPACT_ATOMS: atom_id res chain seq x y z
N ILE A 1 18.80 6.74 -3.42
CA ILE A 1 17.54 7.07 -4.14
C ILE A 1 16.87 5.79 -4.62
N SER A 2 17.58 4.87 -5.27
CA SER A 2 17.02 3.55 -5.67
C SER A 2 16.46 2.75 -4.50
N LEU A 3 17.10 2.77 -3.33
CA LEU A 3 16.60 2.13 -2.11
C LEU A 3 15.28 2.73 -1.65
N PHE A 4 15.13 4.05 -1.74
CA PHE A 4 13.88 4.73 -1.43
C PHE A 4 12.75 4.32 -2.38
N GLY A 5 13.04 4.27 -3.70
CA GLY A 5 12.11 3.76 -4.70
C GLY A 5 11.70 2.30 -4.43
N LEU A 6 12.64 1.46 -3.99
CA LEU A 6 12.37 0.06 -3.64
C LEU A 6 11.44 -0.08 -2.42
N ILE A 7 11.67 0.73 -1.36
CA ILE A 7 10.81 0.72 -0.17
C ILE A 7 9.38 1.18 -0.51
N MET A 8 9.25 2.24 -1.32
CA MET A 8 7.94 2.68 -1.82
C MET A 8 7.25 1.58 -2.63
N ALA A 9 7.99 0.97 -3.55
CA ALA A 9 7.46 -0.07 -4.41
C ALA A 9 7.03 -1.32 -3.61
N LEU A 10 7.76 -1.68 -2.55
CA LEU A 10 7.41 -2.83 -1.69
C LEU A 10 6.02 -2.66 -1.07
N GLY A 11 5.67 -1.44 -0.61
CA GLY A 11 4.33 -1.16 -0.08
C GLY A 11 3.22 -1.36 -1.10
N ILE A 12 3.46 -0.97 -2.36
CA ILE A 12 2.49 -1.10 -3.46
C ILE A 12 2.31 -2.57 -3.89
N VAL A 13 3.42 -3.33 -3.94
CA VAL A 13 3.41 -4.76 -4.33
C VAL A 13 2.60 -5.62 -3.37
N VAL A 14 2.76 -5.38 -2.07
CA VAL A 14 2.05 -6.15 -1.04
C VAL A 14 0.55 -5.95 -1.14
N ASP A 15 0.08 -4.78 -1.53
CA ASP A 15 -1.34 -4.44 -1.62
C ASP A 15 -2.06 -5.28 -2.68
N ASP A 16 -1.46 -5.45 -3.86
CA ASP A 16 -2.01 -6.27 -4.95
C ASP A 16 -2.19 -7.75 -4.53
N ALA A 17 -1.18 -8.31 -3.87
CA ALA A 17 -1.21 -9.69 -3.39
C ALA A 17 -2.28 -9.92 -2.30
N ILE A 18 -2.47 -8.93 -1.41
CA ILE A 18 -3.49 -8.97 -0.36
C ILE A 18 -4.89 -9.03 -0.97
N VAL A 19 -5.20 -8.19 -1.96
CA VAL A 19 -6.53 -8.13 -2.60
C VAL A 19 -6.90 -9.47 -3.23
N VAL A 20 -5.98 -10.11 -3.97
CA VAL A 20 -6.23 -11.41 -4.60
C VAL A 20 -6.31 -12.53 -3.55
N GLY A 21 -5.44 -12.49 -2.53
CA GLY A 21 -5.43 -13.45 -1.43
C GLY A 21 -6.72 -13.41 -0.60
N GLU A 22 -7.19 -12.23 -0.22
CA GLU A 22 -8.47 -12.05 0.50
C GLU A 22 -9.66 -12.52 -0.33
N HIS A 23 -9.69 -12.18 -1.62
CA HIS A 23 -10.78 -12.62 -2.49
C HIS A 23 -10.79 -14.14 -2.66
N SER A 24 -9.61 -14.78 -2.76
CA SER A 24 -9.50 -16.24 -2.76
C SER A 24 -10.03 -16.86 -1.47
N SER A 25 -9.66 -16.32 -0.31
CA SER A 25 -10.16 -16.75 1.01
C SER A 25 -11.67 -16.58 1.13
N TYR A 26 -12.21 -15.46 0.66
CA TYR A 26 -13.65 -15.21 0.62
C TYR A 26 -14.40 -16.25 -0.23
N LEU A 27 -13.88 -16.57 -1.43
CA LEU A 27 -14.47 -17.56 -2.31
C LEU A 27 -14.47 -18.97 -1.72
N LYS A 28 -13.43 -19.35 -0.98
CA LYS A 28 -13.36 -20.61 -0.24
C LYS A 28 -14.40 -20.67 0.88
N THR A 29 -14.43 -19.62 1.72
CA THR A 29 -15.25 -19.61 2.93
C THR A 29 -16.74 -19.41 2.64
N LYS A 30 -17.09 -18.46 1.77
CA LYS A 30 -18.49 -18.10 1.50
C LYS A 30 -19.10 -18.87 0.35
N ARG A 31 -18.33 -19.20 -0.70
CA ARG A 31 -18.83 -19.92 -1.88
C ARG A 31 -18.47 -21.39 -1.91
N LYS A 32 -17.73 -21.91 -0.91
CA LYS A 32 -17.31 -23.30 -0.79
C LYS A 32 -16.62 -23.85 -2.05
N LEU A 33 -15.89 -22.99 -2.76
CA LEU A 33 -15.10 -23.40 -3.91
C LEU A 33 -13.90 -24.23 -3.48
N ASN A 34 -13.50 -25.18 -4.32
CA ASN A 34 -12.33 -26.01 -4.06
C ASN A 34 -11.06 -25.15 -3.91
N SER A 35 -10.15 -25.62 -3.06
CA SER A 35 -8.87 -24.93 -2.77
C SER A 35 -8.02 -24.62 -4.00
N THR A 36 -8.17 -25.42 -5.07
CA THR A 36 -7.45 -25.21 -6.33
C THR A 36 -8.16 -24.21 -7.26
N GLN A 37 -9.48 -24.14 -7.23
CA GLN A 37 -10.26 -23.29 -8.13
C GLN A 37 -10.43 -21.85 -7.57
N ALA A 38 -10.55 -21.72 -6.26
CA ALA A 38 -10.77 -20.41 -5.63
C ALA A 38 -9.67 -19.38 -5.94
N PRO A 39 -8.36 -19.72 -5.86
CA PRO A 39 -7.30 -18.76 -6.20
C PRO A 39 -7.31 -18.34 -7.67
N VAL A 40 -7.58 -19.27 -8.59
CA VAL A 40 -7.63 -18.99 -10.04
C VAL A 40 -8.80 -18.07 -10.37
N VAL A 41 -9.98 -18.36 -9.82
CA VAL A 41 -11.17 -17.50 -9.99
C VAL A 41 -10.96 -16.12 -9.35
N ALA A 42 -10.29 -16.06 -8.20
CA ALA A 42 -9.96 -14.81 -7.55
C ALA A 42 -9.03 -13.96 -8.42
N ALA A 43 -7.93 -14.52 -8.89
CA ALA A 43 -6.98 -13.84 -9.76
C ALA A 43 -7.66 -13.32 -11.05
N THR A 44 -8.48 -14.14 -11.70
CA THR A 44 -9.22 -13.74 -12.91
C THR A 44 -10.20 -12.59 -12.64
N ARG A 45 -10.92 -12.62 -11.52
CA ARG A 45 -11.88 -11.56 -11.17
C ARG A 45 -11.21 -10.26 -10.77
N MET A 46 -10.07 -10.33 -10.08
CA MET A 46 -9.32 -9.17 -9.62
C MET A 46 -8.35 -8.62 -10.66
N SER A 47 -8.20 -9.28 -11.82
CA SER A 47 -7.26 -8.86 -12.86
C SER A 47 -7.54 -7.43 -13.36
N MET A 48 -8.79 -7.11 -13.71
CA MET A 48 -9.14 -5.79 -14.22
C MET A 48 -8.93 -4.67 -13.19
N PRO A 49 -9.42 -4.77 -11.93
CA PRO A 49 -9.14 -3.77 -10.90
C PRO A 49 -7.65 -3.58 -10.64
N VAL A 50 -6.88 -4.65 -10.50
CA VAL A 50 -5.44 -4.58 -10.21
C VAL A 50 -4.66 -3.97 -11.38
N ILE A 51 -4.93 -4.38 -12.63
CA ILE A 51 -4.30 -3.77 -13.82
C ILE A 51 -4.66 -2.29 -13.93
N SER A 52 -5.91 -1.92 -13.65
CA SER A 52 -6.33 -0.51 -13.68
C SER A 52 -5.62 0.33 -12.60
N ALA A 53 -5.46 -0.21 -11.39
CA ALA A 53 -4.72 0.44 -10.31
C ALA A 53 -3.25 0.63 -10.70
N MET A 54 -2.61 -0.42 -11.24
CA MET A 54 -1.24 -0.35 -11.74
C MET A 54 -1.07 0.72 -12.82
N LEU A 55 -1.95 0.75 -13.83
CA LEU A 55 -1.88 1.76 -14.90
C LEU A 55 -2.00 3.17 -14.35
N THR A 56 -2.87 3.39 -13.35
CA THR A 56 -3.00 4.68 -12.67
C THR A 56 -1.72 5.06 -11.94
N THR A 57 -1.08 4.11 -11.27
CA THR A 57 0.19 4.34 -10.58
C THR A 57 1.29 4.68 -11.57
N VAL A 58 1.43 3.93 -12.67
CA VAL A 58 2.41 4.20 -13.73
C VAL A 58 2.16 5.61 -14.32
N ALA A 59 0.91 5.96 -14.61
CA ALA A 59 0.56 7.28 -15.14
C ALA A 59 0.93 8.40 -14.16
N ALA A 60 0.80 8.20 -12.85
CA ALA A 60 1.22 9.17 -11.85
C ALA A 60 2.74 9.40 -11.80
N PHE A 61 3.55 8.41 -12.23
CA PHE A 61 5.00 8.53 -12.29
C PHE A 61 5.53 9.12 -13.61
N ILE A 62 4.71 9.19 -14.69
CA ILE A 62 5.12 9.76 -15.97
C ILE A 62 5.69 11.20 -15.85
N PRO A 63 5.09 12.12 -15.07
CA PRO A 63 5.62 13.47 -14.93
C PRO A 63 7.05 13.52 -14.40
N LEU A 64 7.48 12.55 -13.59
CA LEU A 64 8.84 12.51 -13.06
C LEU A 64 9.89 12.27 -14.16
N PHE A 65 9.53 11.59 -15.24
CA PHE A 65 10.42 11.42 -16.40
C PHE A 65 10.62 12.73 -17.20
N MET A 66 9.72 13.71 -17.04
CA MET A 66 9.79 14.99 -17.76
C MET A 66 10.67 16.01 -17.04
N VAL A 67 11.10 15.75 -15.81
CA VAL A 67 11.98 16.65 -15.05
C VAL A 67 13.37 16.65 -15.69
N LYS A 68 13.85 17.83 -16.10
CA LYS A 68 15.15 18.01 -16.75
C LYS A 68 16.19 18.53 -15.76
N GLY A 69 17.49 18.32 -16.11
CA GLY A 69 18.63 18.79 -15.33
C GLY A 69 19.16 17.72 -14.37
N VAL A 70 20.17 18.09 -13.58
CA VAL A 70 20.87 17.16 -12.65
C VAL A 70 19.91 16.51 -11.64
N ILE A 71 18.93 17.26 -11.17
CA ILE A 71 17.89 16.74 -10.26
C ILE A 71 17.01 15.72 -11.00
N GLY A 72 16.69 15.95 -12.27
CA GLY A 72 15.92 15.04 -13.10
C GLY A 72 16.60 13.69 -13.28
N GLU A 73 17.91 13.67 -13.56
CA GLU A 73 18.68 12.43 -13.70
C GLU A 73 18.69 11.61 -12.41
N ILE A 74 18.79 12.27 -11.25
CA ILE A 74 18.76 11.62 -9.95
C ILE A 74 17.38 11.04 -9.65
N ILE A 75 16.31 11.79 -9.92
CA ILE A 75 14.93 11.39 -9.64
C ILE A 75 14.41 10.35 -10.63
N ALA A 76 14.88 10.34 -11.88
CA ALA A 76 14.45 9.41 -12.92
C ALA A 76 14.67 7.94 -12.56
N ALA A 77 15.60 7.63 -11.64
CA ALA A 77 15.79 6.28 -11.14
C ALA A 77 14.58 5.74 -10.38
N ILE A 78 13.79 6.61 -9.73
CA ILE A 78 12.62 6.19 -8.93
C ILE A 78 11.52 5.59 -9.81
N PRO A 79 11.00 6.27 -10.84
CA PRO A 79 9.95 5.71 -11.70
C PRO A 79 10.39 4.46 -12.46
N TRP A 80 11.69 4.34 -12.83
CA TRP A 80 12.18 3.11 -13.44
C TRP A 80 12.08 1.91 -12.50
N VAL A 81 12.54 2.07 -11.26
CA VAL A 81 12.46 1.02 -10.23
C VAL A 81 10.99 0.68 -9.94
N VAL A 82 10.13 1.68 -9.75
CA VAL A 82 8.72 1.47 -9.46
C VAL A 82 8.03 0.72 -10.59
N CYS A 83 8.21 1.14 -11.86
CA CYS A 83 7.61 0.44 -13.00
C CYS A 83 8.10 -1.01 -13.13
N ALA A 84 9.39 -1.27 -12.94
CA ALA A 84 9.93 -2.63 -13.00
C ALA A 84 9.34 -3.52 -11.89
N VAL A 85 9.22 -2.99 -10.67
CA VAL A 85 8.65 -3.71 -9.54
C VAL A 85 7.15 -3.95 -9.73
N LEU A 86 6.39 -3.00 -10.27
CA LEU A 86 4.97 -3.18 -10.59
C LEU A 86 4.74 -4.28 -11.62
N VAL A 87 5.56 -4.36 -12.66
CA VAL A 87 5.48 -5.45 -13.65
C VAL A 87 5.77 -6.80 -12.99
N ALA A 88 6.83 -6.88 -12.18
CA ALA A 88 7.16 -8.08 -11.42
C ALA A 88 6.01 -8.49 -10.47
N SER A 89 5.38 -7.53 -9.79
CA SER A 89 4.22 -7.73 -8.92
C SER A 89 3.04 -8.35 -9.66
N LEU A 90 2.73 -7.88 -10.87
CA LEU A 90 1.66 -8.47 -11.66
C LEU A 90 1.93 -9.95 -12.01
N ILE A 91 3.16 -10.26 -12.39
CA ILE A 91 3.57 -11.63 -12.69
C ILE A 91 3.41 -12.50 -11.43
N GLU A 92 3.88 -12.02 -10.29
CA GLU A 92 3.75 -12.72 -9.03
C GLU A 92 2.28 -12.90 -8.63
N CYS A 93 1.48 -11.86 -8.70
CA CYS A 93 0.09 -11.84 -8.28
C CYS A 93 -0.81 -12.77 -9.13
N PHE A 94 -0.56 -12.88 -10.44
CA PHE A 94 -1.42 -13.67 -11.32
C PHE A 94 -0.89 -15.06 -11.66
N LEU A 95 0.42 -15.30 -11.59
CA LEU A 95 1.02 -16.60 -11.88
C LEU A 95 1.45 -17.34 -10.61
N VAL A 96 2.22 -16.69 -9.76
CA VAL A 96 2.86 -17.34 -8.62
C VAL A 96 1.89 -17.51 -7.45
N LEU A 97 1.18 -16.44 -7.10
CA LEU A 97 0.26 -16.44 -5.96
C LEU A 97 -0.86 -17.49 -6.06
N PRO A 98 -1.58 -17.65 -7.19
CA PRO A 98 -2.59 -18.70 -7.32
C PRO A 98 -2.02 -20.11 -7.21
N ALA A 99 -0.82 -20.34 -7.75
CA ALA A 99 -0.14 -21.63 -7.65
C ALA A 99 0.23 -21.94 -6.19
N HIS A 100 0.79 -20.99 -5.47
CA HIS A 100 1.11 -21.13 -4.05
C HIS A 100 -0.14 -21.39 -3.19
N LEU A 101 -1.18 -20.59 -3.37
CA LEU A 101 -2.43 -20.77 -2.60
C LEU A 101 -3.12 -22.12 -2.88
N ALA A 102 -2.98 -22.66 -4.08
CA ALA A 102 -3.51 -23.97 -4.44
C ALA A 102 -2.72 -25.12 -3.78
N HIS A 103 -1.40 -24.96 -3.63
CA HIS A 103 -0.54 -25.99 -3.02
C HIS A 103 -0.58 -25.98 -1.49
N PHE A 104 -0.60 -24.81 -0.85
CA PHE A 104 -0.57 -24.69 0.61
C PHE A 104 -1.83 -25.26 1.29
N ASP A 105 -2.97 -25.28 0.61
CA ASP A 105 -4.24 -25.71 1.19
C ASP A 105 -4.44 -27.25 1.20
N LYS A 106 -3.54 -28.00 0.59
CA LYS A 106 -3.52 -29.48 0.71
C LYS A 106 -2.98 -29.97 2.05
N SER A 107 -2.37 -29.09 2.83
CA SER A 107 -1.94 -29.40 4.19
C SER A 107 -3.10 -29.18 5.16
N ASN A 108 -3.86 -30.23 5.42
CA ASN A 108 -4.81 -30.34 6.55
C ASN A 108 -4.04 -30.25 7.89
N LYS A 109 -3.34 -29.14 8.15
CA LYS A 109 -2.82 -28.87 9.47
C LYS A 109 -3.93 -28.25 10.29
N GLU A 110 -4.22 -28.89 11.43
CA GLU A 110 -5.06 -28.36 12.50
C GLU A 110 -4.76 -26.86 12.67
N GLU A 111 -5.77 -26.04 12.53
CA GLU A 111 -5.64 -24.60 12.70
C GLU A 111 -5.08 -24.33 14.09
N GLY A 112 -3.88 -23.78 14.15
CA GLY A 112 -3.19 -23.55 15.42
C GLY A 112 -4.07 -22.72 16.36
N LYS A 113 -4.12 -23.07 17.66
CA LYS A 113 -4.92 -22.38 18.68
C LYS A 113 -4.73 -20.85 18.67
N PHE A 114 -3.54 -20.38 18.29
CA PHE A 114 -3.24 -18.96 18.17
C PHE A 114 -4.03 -18.31 17.01
N ARG A 115 -4.15 -18.98 15.87
CA ARG A 115 -4.91 -18.49 14.72
C ARG A 115 -6.40 -18.40 15.04
N LEU A 116 -6.97 -19.44 15.65
CA LEU A 116 -8.36 -19.44 16.09
C LEU A 116 -8.66 -18.32 17.09
N TRP A 117 -7.77 -18.09 18.06
CA TRP A 117 -7.89 -17.01 19.02
C TRP A 117 -7.82 -15.63 18.35
N PHE A 118 -6.88 -15.45 17.41
CA PHE A 118 -6.74 -14.21 16.66
C PHE A 118 -7.97 -13.94 15.79
N ASP A 119 -8.44 -14.94 15.05
CA ASP A 119 -9.61 -14.82 14.19
C ASP A 119 -10.88 -14.51 14.99
N GLN A 120 -11.06 -15.11 16.16
CA GLN A 120 -12.17 -14.80 17.07
C GLN A 120 -12.10 -13.34 17.57
N LYS A 121 -10.93 -12.89 18.00
CA LYS A 121 -10.72 -11.50 18.46
C LYS A 121 -10.96 -10.50 17.31
N PHE A 122 -10.44 -10.81 16.15
CA PHE A 122 -10.57 -9.97 14.95
C PHE A 122 -12.03 -9.89 14.47
N ASN A 123 -12.73 -11.01 14.39
CA ASN A 123 -14.15 -11.06 14.05
C ASN A 123 -15.01 -10.32 15.07
N SER A 124 -14.73 -10.49 16.37
CA SER A 124 -15.44 -9.76 17.43
C SER A 124 -15.21 -8.25 17.34
N PHE A 125 -14.00 -7.80 17.00
CA PHE A 125 -13.72 -6.39 16.73
C PHE A 125 -14.47 -5.88 15.49
N GLN A 126 -14.43 -6.65 14.41
CA GLN A 126 -15.07 -6.30 13.14
C GLN A 126 -16.60 -6.21 13.29
N GLU A 127 -17.24 -7.19 13.91
CA GLU A 127 -18.70 -7.20 14.08
C GLU A 127 -19.18 -6.27 15.20
N GLY A 128 -18.37 -6.05 16.21
CA GLY A 128 -18.71 -5.20 17.35
C GLY A 128 -18.44 -3.71 17.10
N VAL A 129 -17.18 -3.31 17.24
CA VAL A 129 -16.77 -1.90 17.26
C VAL A 129 -16.76 -1.33 15.85
N PHE A 130 -16.11 -2.03 14.92
CA PHE A 130 -15.93 -1.53 13.54
C PHE A 130 -17.26 -1.37 12.80
N ARG A 131 -18.13 -2.37 12.88
CA ARG A 131 -19.47 -2.32 12.28
C ARG A 131 -20.32 -1.16 12.80
N LYS A 132 -20.27 -0.92 14.14
CA LYS A 132 -20.98 0.21 14.76
C LYS A 132 -20.40 1.54 14.28
N PHE A 133 -19.07 1.65 14.19
CA PHE A 133 -18.41 2.85 13.70
C PHE A 133 -18.77 3.14 12.24
N VAL A 134 -18.73 2.13 11.37
CA VAL A 134 -19.13 2.27 9.97
C VAL A 134 -20.61 2.66 9.86
N ALA A 135 -21.49 2.01 10.60
CA ALA A 135 -22.93 2.35 10.62
C ALA A 135 -23.16 3.79 11.10
N LEU A 136 -22.43 4.25 12.12
CA LEU A 136 -22.48 5.63 12.59
C LEU A 136 -22.05 6.62 11.49
N THR A 137 -20.95 6.32 10.80
CA THR A 137 -20.42 7.13 9.69
C THR A 137 -21.41 7.24 8.55
N PHE A 138 -22.08 6.14 8.18
CA PHE A 138 -23.13 6.15 7.16
C PHE A 138 -24.37 6.92 7.60
N ASN A 139 -24.79 6.76 8.83
CA ASN A 139 -25.96 7.45 9.37
C ASN A 139 -25.74 8.96 9.45
N TYR A 140 -24.54 9.38 9.84
CA TYR A 140 -24.13 10.79 9.94
C TYR A 140 -23.19 11.20 8.79
N ARG A 141 -23.47 10.74 7.56
CA ARG A 141 -22.63 10.96 6.38
C ARG A 141 -22.22 12.42 6.15
N TYR A 142 -23.14 13.37 6.37
CA TYR A 142 -22.85 14.80 6.19
C TYR A 142 -21.89 15.34 7.27
N VAL A 143 -22.05 14.89 8.51
CA VAL A 143 -21.15 15.28 9.61
C VAL A 143 -19.76 14.69 9.36
N THR A 144 -19.67 13.43 8.95
CA THR A 144 -18.41 12.78 8.61
C THR A 144 -17.70 13.49 7.46
N PHE A 145 -18.43 13.88 6.43
CA PHE A 145 -17.90 14.65 5.31
C PHE A 145 -17.38 16.03 5.78
N MET A 146 -18.15 16.74 6.60
CA MET A 146 -17.74 18.03 7.16
C MET A 146 -16.47 17.92 8.05
N VAL A 147 -16.38 16.87 8.85
CA VAL A 147 -15.18 16.59 9.65
C VAL A 147 -13.96 16.31 8.76
N ALA A 148 -14.13 15.53 7.69
CA ALA A 148 -13.04 15.26 6.74
C ALA A 148 -12.57 16.54 6.03
N VAL A 149 -13.50 17.37 5.56
CA VAL A 149 -13.20 18.68 4.96
C VAL A 149 -12.54 19.60 5.98
N GLY A 150 -13.03 19.63 7.22
CA GLY A 150 -12.44 20.44 8.31
C GLY A 150 -10.99 20.03 8.59
N MET A 151 -10.68 18.72 8.69
CA MET A 151 -9.31 18.24 8.84
C MET A 151 -8.43 18.64 7.66
N PHE A 152 -8.95 18.56 6.45
CA PHE A 152 -8.22 18.97 5.25
C PHE A 152 -7.90 20.47 5.26
N VAL A 153 -8.86 21.32 5.60
CA VAL A 153 -8.67 22.77 5.72
C VAL A 153 -7.64 23.10 6.82
N VAL A 154 -7.72 22.44 7.97
CA VAL A 154 -6.73 22.59 9.05
C VAL A 154 -5.33 22.19 8.57
N SER A 155 -5.19 21.09 7.83
CA SER A 155 -3.90 20.63 7.29
C SER A 155 -3.30 21.68 6.33
N ILE A 156 -4.11 22.25 5.43
CA ILE A 156 -3.68 23.32 4.54
C ILE A 156 -3.32 24.58 5.35
N GLY A 157 -4.13 24.93 6.34
CA GLY A 157 -3.88 26.09 7.21
C GLY A 157 -2.57 25.97 8.01
N MET A 158 -2.24 24.78 8.49
CA MET A 158 -0.95 24.53 9.16
C MET A 158 0.24 24.66 8.19
N MET A 159 0.06 24.24 6.95
CA MET A 159 1.09 24.35 5.92
C MET A 159 1.31 25.79 5.48
N SER A 160 0.23 26.55 5.21
CA SER A 160 0.33 27.96 4.85
C SER A 160 0.70 28.87 6.04
N GLY A 161 0.41 28.45 7.27
CA GLY A 161 0.82 29.16 8.49
C GLY A 161 2.30 28.99 8.87
N GLY A 162 3.12 28.32 8.05
CA GLY A 162 4.55 28.12 8.27
C GLY A 162 4.91 27.24 9.48
N ARG A 163 3.91 26.58 10.10
CA ARG A 163 4.15 25.69 11.26
C ARG A 163 4.69 24.32 10.85
N VAL A 164 4.44 23.92 9.59
CA VAL A 164 4.99 22.70 8.99
C VAL A 164 5.87 23.14 7.82
N LEU A 165 7.18 23.04 8.01
CA LEU A 165 8.15 23.31 6.95
C LEU A 165 8.16 22.10 6.00
N PHE A 166 7.89 22.36 4.72
CA PHE A 166 8.02 21.37 3.69
C PHE A 166 9.51 21.19 3.35
N SER A 167 10.11 20.09 3.83
CA SER A 167 11.46 19.68 3.47
C SER A 167 11.38 18.42 2.61
N PHE A 168 11.67 18.52 1.33
CA PHE A 168 11.64 17.40 0.40
C PHE A 168 12.77 16.39 0.64
N PHE A 169 13.94 16.89 1.04
CA PHE A 169 15.06 16.09 1.51
C PHE A 169 15.60 16.70 2.80
N PRO A 170 15.88 15.90 3.84
CA PRO A 170 16.67 16.40 4.95
C PRO A 170 18.03 16.85 4.38
N THR A 171 18.35 18.11 4.49
CA THR A 171 19.70 18.58 4.19
C THR A 171 20.63 17.78 5.07
N PRO A 172 21.66 17.07 4.50
CA PRO A 172 22.69 16.50 5.33
C PRO A 172 23.24 17.65 6.14
N GLU A 173 23.14 17.54 7.47
CA GLU A 173 23.77 18.53 8.36
C GLU A 173 25.20 18.67 7.88
N ALA A 174 25.51 19.83 7.34
CA ALA A 174 26.88 20.21 7.05
C ALA A 174 27.58 20.08 8.41
N THR A 175 28.32 18.99 8.58
CA THR A 175 29.20 18.80 9.73
C THR A 175 29.98 20.09 9.83
N ALA A 176 29.65 20.87 10.83
CA ALA A 176 30.21 22.18 11.04
C ALA A 176 31.72 22.05 10.88
N CYS A 177 32.26 22.62 9.81
CA CYS A 177 33.66 22.90 9.73
C CYS A 177 33.98 23.83 10.90
N ILE A 178 34.44 23.24 12.00
CA ILE A 178 35.04 23.96 13.10
C ILE A 178 36.22 24.70 12.49
N PRO A 179 36.21 26.03 12.39
CA PRO A 179 37.42 26.76 12.01
C PRO A 179 38.43 26.52 13.11
N ILE A 180 39.42 25.68 12.85
CA ILE A 180 40.60 25.57 13.72
C ILE A 180 41.24 26.94 13.72
N GLY A 181 41.07 27.65 14.86
CA GLY A 181 41.58 28.99 15.05
C GLY A 181 43.06 29.09 14.73
N SER A 182 43.41 29.96 13.81
CA SER A 182 44.70 30.55 13.67
C SER A 182 44.95 31.41 14.93
N LYS A 183 45.80 30.88 15.83
CA LYS A 183 46.50 31.70 16.79
C LYS A 183 47.84 32.07 16.18
N SER A 184 48.09 33.31 15.97
CA SER A 184 49.40 33.97 16.01
C SER A 184 49.24 35.36 16.59
#